data_4004c67653f6087fa9d1f6f929d6970f
#
_entry.id   4004c67653f6087fa9d1f6f929d6970f
#
_cell.length_a   1.000
_cell.length_b   1.000
_cell.length_c   1.000
_cell.angle_alpha   90.00
_cell.angle_beta   90.00
_cell.angle_gamma   90.00
#
_symmetry.space_group_name_H-M   'P 1'
#
loop_
_entity.id
_entity.type
_entity.pdbx_description
1 polymer ?
#
loop_
_entity_poly.entity_id
_entity_poly.type
_entity_poly.pdbx_seq_one_letter_code
_entity_poly.pdbx_strand_id
1 'polypeptide(L)'
;DLVRSRGLGDVYKRQELDNGQIVTLTADGYEVTTFTGEPAEATPFRVEWDVTAAEKGGFNSFMEKEIHDQPAAVRDTLYGRFDEQGALTLDELRIEESLLRSVNKIIIVACGTAAYAGQVARYAIEHWCRIPTEVELAHEFRYRDPIVDKQTLVVAVSQSGETMDTLMAVRHAREQGAKVIAICNTVGSSIPREADAVLYTYAGPEIAVASTKAFISQIVAAYLLALYLAQVRGNMFADEIRGVVAELQEMPEKLQTLLDGADEIKQLGEDLAHAKSVLFLGRHVGFPVALEGALKLKEVAYLHSEGFAAGELKHGPIALVEEGQPVFVIVPSKRSRHNLHAKVVSNIQEVRARGAVTIVIAEYGDEDVVEYANHVIRIPASAGLMQPLLSTVPLQIFACAVAQARGLNVDQPRNLAKSVTVE
;
A
#
# COMPACT_ATOMS: atom_id res chain seq x y z
N ASP A 1 6.29 -14.97 -18.37
CA ASP A 1 6.13 -16.33 -18.95
C ASP A 1 7.39 -16.84 -19.67
N LEU A 2 8.55 -16.55 -19.17
CA LEU A 2 9.75 -17.15 -19.74
C LEU A 2 10.47 -17.94 -18.66
N VAL A 3 10.50 -19.25 -18.94
CA VAL A 3 11.34 -20.29 -18.38
C VAL A 3 10.67 -21.18 -17.34
N ARG A 4 9.87 -22.09 -17.84
CA ARG A 4 9.91 -23.47 -17.36
C ARG A 4 10.98 -24.22 -18.18
N SER A 5 12.25 -23.94 -17.97
CA SER A 5 13.30 -24.82 -18.43
C SER A 5 13.83 -25.65 -17.27
N ARG A 6 13.77 -26.95 -17.46
CA ARG A 6 14.29 -27.96 -16.54
C ARG A 6 15.81 -27.85 -16.43
N GLY A 7 16.29 -27.37 -15.31
CA GLY A 7 17.68 -27.40 -14.94
C GLY A 7 17.81 -26.89 -13.51
N LEU A 8 17.86 -27.80 -12.56
CA LEU A 8 17.85 -27.56 -11.11
C LEU A 8 19.16 -26.95 -10.56
N GLY A 9 19.99 -26.29 -11.37
CA GLY A 9 21.28 -25.78 -10.93
C GLY A 9 21.39 -24.28 -10.66
N ASP A 10 20.62 -23.43 -11.35
CA ASP A 10 20.81 -21.97 -11.34
C ASP A 10 19.51 -21.15 -11.25
N VAL A 11 18.55 -21.60 -10.47
CA VAL A 11 17.24 -20.91 -10.31
C VAL A 11 17.37 -19.51 -9.70
N TYR A 12 18.53 -19.17 -9.17
CA TYR A 12 18.79 -17.94 -8.41
C TYR A 12 19.53 -16.84 -9.18
N LYS A 13 19.87 -17.08 -10.45
CA LYS A 13 20.50 -16.05 -11.27
C LYS A 13 19.48 -15.53 -12.27
N ARG A 14 19.16 -14.25 -12.20
CA ARG A 14 18.42 -13.53 -13.23
C ARG A 14 19.34 -12.54 -13.90
N GLN A 15 19.04 -12.28 -15.14
CA GLN A 15 19.70 -11.27 -15.94
C GLN A 15 18.64 -10.36 -16.51
N GLU A 16 18.83 -9.06 -16.35
CA GLU A 16 18.03 -8.06 -17.01
C GLU A 16 18.52 -7.84 -18.42
N LEU A 17 17.59 -7.70 -19.35
CA LEU A 17 17.88 -7.31 -20.73
C LEU A 17 17.55 -5.83 -20.88
N ASP A 18 18.51 -5.08 -21.39
CA ASP A 18 18.29 -3.71 -21.82
C ASP A 18 17.53 -3.65 -23.15
N ASN A 19 16.98 -2.48 -23.45
CA ASN A 19 16.33 -2.27 -24.74
C ASN A 19 17.29 -2.54 -25.89
N GLY A 20 16.88 -3.37 -26.84
CA GLY A 20 17.69 -3.72 -27.98
C GLY A 20 18.59 -4.96 -27.79
N GLN A 21 18.46 -5.66 -26.67
CA GLN A 21 19.19 -6.89 -26.39
C GLN A 21 18.33 -8.14 -26.63
N ILE A 22 19.00 -9.21 -27.05
CA ILE A 22 18.45 -10.57 -27.19
C ILE A 22 19.29 -11.51 -26.35
N VAL A 23 18.65 -12.38 -25.56
CA VAL A 23 19.33 -13.47 -24.88
C VAL A 23 19.03 -14.80 -25.57
N THR A 24 20.06 -15.56 -25.84
CA THR A 24 19.96 -16.94 -26.35
C THR A 24 20.36 -17.88 -25.19
N LEU A 25 19.43 -18.73 -24.77
CA LEU A 25 19.68 -19.75 -23.73
C LEU A 25 20.00 -21.09 -24.37
N THR A 26 21.05 -21.73 -23.89
CA THR A 26 21.45 -23.10 -24.29
C THR A 26 21.54 -23.98 -23.02
N ALA A 27 21.77 -25.28 -23.22
CA ALA A 27 21.98 -26.19 -22.10
C ALA A 27 23.26 -25.87 -21.30
N ASP A 28 24.25 -25.26 -21.96
CA ASP A 28 25.57 -24.99 -21.40
C ASP A 28 25.77 -23.55 -20.91
N GLY A 29 24.79 -22.64 -21.20
CA GLY A 29 24.92 -21.26 -20.79
C GLY A 29 23.97 -20.30 -21.51
N TYR A 30 24.32 -19.02 -21.51
CA TYR A 30 23.57 -17.97 -22.23
C TYR A 30 24.51 -17.04 -22.97
N GLU A 31 24.01 -16.45 -24.04
CA GLU A 31 24.66 -15.40 -24.80
C GLU A 31 23.73 -14.20 -24.95
N VAL A 32 24.26 -12.99 -24.81
CA VAL A 32 23.49 -11.76 -25.01
C VAL A 32 24.06 -11.00 -26.22
N THR A 33 23.16 -10.66 -27.11
CA THR A 33 23.49 -9.89 -28.30
C THR A 33 22.55 -8.70 -28.47
N THR A 34 22.97 -7.73 -29.25
CA THR A 34 22.09 -6.67 -29.74
C THR A 34 21.16 -7.19 -30.86
N PHE A 35 20.15 -6.42 -31.24
CA PHE A 35 19.32 -6.75 -32.44
C PHE A 35 20.11 -6.79 -33.72
N THR A 36 21.33 -6.23 -33.77
CA THR A 36 22.25 -6.30 -34.89
C THR A 36 23.18 -7.52 -34.83
N GLY A 37 23.07 -8.35 -33.78
CA GLY A 37 23.87 -9.57 -33.60
C GLY A 37 25.26 -9.34 -32.97
N GLU A 38 25.56 -8.13 -32.52
CA GLU A 38 26.82 -7.86 -31.80
C GLU A 38 26.74 -8.32 -30.36
N PRO A 39 27.82 -8.84 -29.75
CA PRO A 39 27.84 -9.20 -28.33
C PRO A 39 27.49 -8.00 -27.45
N ALA A 40 26.65 -8.20 -26.46
CA ALA A 40 26.27 -7.19 -25.47
C ALA A 40 26.63 -7.65 -24.07
N GLU A 41 27.07 -6.71 -23.23
CA GLU A 41 27.31 -6.99 -21.80
C GLU A 41 26.00 -7.16 -21.06
N ALA A 42 25.97 -8.14 -20.18
CA ALA A 42 24.85 -8.42 -19.31
C ALA A 42 25.33 -8.52 -17.86
N THR A 43 24.58 -7.91 -16.96
CA THR A 43 24.88 -7.96 -15.52
C THR A 43 23.94 -8.95 -14.85
N PRO A 44 24.37 -10.21 -14.61
CA PRO A 44 23.55 -11.17 -13.88
C PRO A 44 23.45 -10.76 -12.42
N PHE A 45 22.26 -10.80 -11.85
CA PHE A 45 22.04 -10.62 -10.43
C PHE A 45 21.40 -11.87 -9.81
N ARG A 46 21.69 -12.10 -8.53
CA ARG A 46 21.11 -13.20 -7.78
C ARG A 46 19.77 -12.78 -7.19
N VAL A 47 18.73 -13.54 -7.47
CA VAL A 47 17.44 -13.38 -6.81
C VAL A 47 17.48 -14.12 -5.49
N GLU A 48 17.39 -13.38 -4.39
CA GLU A 48 17.43 -13.93 -3.02
C GLU A 48 16.03 -14.28 -2.50
N TRP A 49 15.14 -14.74 -3.35
CA TRP A 49 13.81 -15.16 -2.90
C TRP A 49 13.85 -16.60 -2.38
N ASP A 50 13.24 -16.81 -1.24
CA ASP A 50 12.96 -18.14 -0.74
C ASP A 50 11.91 -18.82 -1.64
N VAL A 51 12.21 -19.99 -2.16
CA VAL A 51 11.28 -20.79 -2.97
C VAL A 51 10.01 -21.12 -2.21
N THR A 52 10.10 -21.28 -0.89
CA THR A 52 8.95 -21.55 -0.01
C THR A 52 7.99 -20.36 0.08
N ALA A 53 8.48 -19.13 -0.13
CA ALA A 53 7.64 -17.94 -0.17
C ALA A 53 6.69 -17.93 -1.40
N ALA A 54 7.03 -18.67 -2.45
CA ALA A 54 6.19 -18.84 -3.63
C ALA A 54 5.17 -19.98 -3.50
N GLU A 55 5.07 -20.63 -2.36
CA GLU A 55 4.09 -21.67 -2.03
C GLU A 55 2.95 -21.09 -1.18
N LYS A 56 1.76 -21.67 -1.28
CA LYS A 56 0.58 -21.20 -0.50
C LYS A 56 0.68 -21.46 1.01
N GLY A 57 1.64 -22.28 1.46
CA GLY A 57 1.92 -22.51 2.89
C GLY A 57 0.74 -23.05 3.70
N GLY A 58 -0.17 -23.82 3.06
CA GLY A 58 -1.36 -24.37 3.70
C GLY A 58 -2.63 -23.49 3.56
N PHE A 59 -2.54 -22.29 3.00
CA PHE A 59 -3.69 -21.44 2.72
C PHE A 59 -4.40 -21.84 1.41
N ASN A 60 -5.68 -21.51 1.30
CA ASN A 60 -6.47 -21.81 0.11
C ASN A 60 -6.03 -20.98 -1.11
N SER A 61 -5.53 -19.75 -0.88
CA SER A 61 -5.13 -18.82 -1.91
C SER A 61 -3.84 -18.08 -1.53
N PHE A 62 -3.16 -17.50 -2.53
CA PHE A 62 -2.03 -16.59 -2.29
C PHE A 62 -2.48 -15.31 -1.59
N MET A 63 -3.62 -14.76 -1.97
CA MET A 63 -4.17 -13.56 -1.32
C MET A 63 -4.38 -13.79 0.19
N GLU A 64 -4.95 -14.93 0.59
CA GLU A 64 -5.13 -15.26 2.00
C GLU A 64 -3.78 -15.41 2.72
N LYS A 65 -2.81 -16.10 2.12
CA LYS A 65 -1.45 -16.19 2.65
C LYS A 65 -0.82 -14.81 2.82
N GLU A 66 -0.88 -13.97 1.80
CA GLU A 66 -0.27 -12.64 1.78
C GLU A 66 -0.91 -11.68 2.79
N ILE A 67 -2.20 -11.84 3.09
CA ILE A 67 -2.85 -11.16 4.22
C ILE A 67 -2.21 -11.60 5.55
N HIS A 68 -1.92 -12.90 5.72
CA HIS A 68 -1.28 -13.42 6.93
C HIS A 68 0.24 -13.16 6.98
N ASP A 69 0.88 -12.88 5.86
CA ASP A 69 2.30 -12.48 5.80
C ASP A 69 2.54 -11.03 6.27
N GLN A 70 1.51 -10.21 6.47
CA GLN A 70 1.65 -8.78 6.78
C GLN A 70 2.50 -8.49 8.03
N PRO A 71 2.39 -9.23 9.15
CA PRO A 71 3.28 -9.02 10.30
C PRO A 71 4.76 -9.19 9.95
N ALA A 72 5.08 -10.20 9.14
CA ALA A 72 6.45 -10.44 8.67
C ALA A 72 6.90 -9.33 7.71
N ALA A 73 6.06 -8.95 6.74
CA ALA A 73 6.36 -7.90 5.78
C ALA A 73 6.64 -6.55 6.46
N VAL A 74 5.93 -6.22 7.54
CA VAL A 74 6.21 -5.01 8.34
C VAL A 74 7.55 -5.12 9.05
N ARG A 75 7.88 -6.27 9.67
CA ARG A 75 9.19 -6.50 10.30
C ARG A 75 10.32 -6.33 9.29
N ASP A 76 10.19 -6.94 8.12
CA ASP A 76 11.20 -6.90 7.07
C ASP A 76 11.37 -5.49 6.51
N THR A 77 10.27 -4.73 6.36
CA THR A 77 10.33 -3.31 5.97
C THR A 77 11.03 -2.44 7.00
N LEU A 78 10.96 -2.77 8.28
CA LEU A 78 11.62 -2.04 9.37
C LEU A 78 13.07 -2.48 9.59
N TYR A 79 13.43 -3.68 9.16
CA TYR A 79 14.72 -4.30 9.47
C TYR A 79 15.91 -3.50 8.95
N GLY A 80 16.92 -3.31 9.81
CA GLY A 80 18.18 -2.65 9.46
C GLY A 80 18.12 -1.13 9.24
N ARG A 81 17.00 -0.48 9.62
CA ARG A 81 16.77 0.95 9.39
C ARG A 81 16.90 1.84 10.63
N PHE A 82 17.42 1.27 11.69
CA PHE A 82 17.66 1.97 12.96
C PHE A 82 19.05 1.64 13.46
N ASP A 83 19.75 2.64 13.99
CA ASP A 83 21.02 2.43 14.69
C ASP A 83 20.80 1.89 16.11
N GLU A 84 21.90 1.62 16.82
CA GLU A 84 21.88 1.13 18.20
C GLU A 84 21.23 2.09 19.19
N GLN A 85 21.14 3.38 18.85
CA GLN A 85 20.52 4.43 19.64
C GLN A 85 19.04 4.66 19.25
N GLY A 86 18.54 3.91 18.23
CA GLY A 86 17.18 4.01 17.71
C GLY A 86 16.95 5.22 16.79
N ALA A 87 18.02 5.85 16.31
CA ALA A 87 17.92 6.88 15.28
C ALA A 87 17.71 6.22 13.89
N LEU A 88 16.96 6.89 13.05
CA LEU A 88 16.65 6.39 11.71
C LEU A 88 17.86 6.54 10.79
N THR A 89 18.25 5.43 10.17
CA THR A 89 19.31 5.39 9.15
C THR A 89 18.72 4.79 7.87
N LEU A 90 18.68 5.58 6.80
CA LEU A 90 18.26 5.16 5.47
C LEU A 90 19.42 5.28 4.50
N ASP A 91 20.50 4.52 4.75
CA ASP A 91 21.74 4.58 3.96
C ASP A 91 21.55 4.21 2.49
N GLU A 92 20.46 3.49 2.18
CA GLU A 92 20.03 3.19 0.82
C GLU A 92 19.57 4.44 0.04
N LEU A 93 19.10 5.48 0.74
CA LEU A 93 18.73 6.75 0.13
C LEU A 93 20.00 7.58 -0.11
N ARG A 94 20.69 7.32 -1.20
CA ARG A 94 21.92 8.03 -1.61
C ARG A 94 21.62 9.43 -2.15
N ILE A 95 20.83 10.22 -1.41
CA ILE A 95 20.51 11.62 -1.72
C ILE A 95 21.19 12.52 -0.70
N GLU A 96 21.82 13.58 -1.18
CA GLU A 96 22.45 14.59 -0.34
C GLU A 96 21.45 15.21 0.65
N GLU A 97 21.77 15.22 1.94
CA GLU A 97 20.91 15.85 2.96
C GLU A 97 20.62 17.31 2.67
N SER A 98 21.57 18.04 2.09
CA SER A 98 21.40 19.44 1.69
C SER A 98 20.23 19.62 0.73
N LEU A 99 20.05 18.68 -0.19
CA LEU A 99 18.93 18.64 -1.10
C LEU A 99 17.63 18.36 -0.35
N LEU A 100 17.60 17.34 0.53
CA LEU A 100 16.42 17.01 1.34
C LEU A 100 15.99 18.18 2.24
N ARG A 101 16.96 18.96 2.74
CA ARG A 101 16.68 20.20 3.49
C ARG A 101 16.06 21.29 2.62
N SER A 102 16.37 21.34 1.34
CA SER A 102 15.90 22.37 0.39
C SER A 102 14.51 22.07 -0.18
N VAL A 103 13.99 20.84 -0.03
CA VAL A 103 12.69 20.44 -0.52
C VAL A 103 11.58 21.32 0.09
N ASN A 104 10.77 21.93 -0.75
CA ASN A 104 9.65 22.78 -0.33
C ASN A 104 8.28 22.22 -0.72
N LYS A 105 8.25 21.19 -1.58
CA LYS A 105 7.04 20.49 -2.03
C LYS A 105 7.35 19.01 -2.27
N ILE A 106 6.39 18.15 -1.91
CA ILE A 106 6.43 16.74 -2.24
C ILE A 106 5.23 16.39 -3.11
N ILE A 107 5.45 15.61 -4.17
CA ILE A 107 4.39 15.03 -4.98
C ILE A 107 4.55 13.52 -4.96
N ILE A 108 3.54 12.81 -4.51
CA ILE A 108 3.49 11.34 -4.55
C ILE A 108 2.76 10.93 -5.81
N VAL A 109 3.39 10.11 -6.66
CA VAL A 109 2.80 9.61 -7.90
C VAL A 109 2.66 8.09 -7.84
N ALA A 110 1.47 7.58 -8.11
CA ALA A 110 1.17 6.16 -8.07
C ALA A 110 -0.15 5.83 -8.77
N CYS A 111 -0.45 4.54 -8.93
CA CYS A 111 -1.73 4.04 -9.45
C CYS A 111 -2.40 3.09 -8.43
N GLY A 112 -3.73 3.00 -8.45
CA GLY A 112 -4.51 2.02 -7.69
C GLY A 112 -4.20 2.03 -6.18
N THR A 113 -4.01 0.85 -5.61
CA THR A 113 -3.69 0.63 -4.19
C THR A 113 -2.48 1.47 -3.72
N ALA A 114 -1.43 1.57 -4.55
CA ALA A 114 -0.25 2.37 -4.22
C ALA A 114 -0.58 3.87 -4.11
N ALA A 115 -1.52 4.40 -4.88
CA ALA A 115 -1.99 5.78 -4.75
C ALA A 115 -2.71 6.01 -3.41
N TYR A 116 -3.47 5.03 -2.92
CA TYR A 116 -4.10 5.13 -1.60
C TYR A 116 -3.08 5.03 -0.46
N ALA A 117 -2.02 4.22 -0.62
CA ALA A 117 -0.89 4.25 0.31
C ALA A 117 -0.23 5.64 0.32
N GLY A 118 -0.06 6.27 -0.84
CA GLY A 118 0.39 7.65 -0.98
C GLY A 118 -0.52 8.66 -0.29
N GLN A 119 -1.84 8.49 -0.37
CA GLN A 119 -2.79 9.35 0.35
C GLN A 119 -2.67 9.21 1.87
N VAL A 120 -2.41 8.02 2.39
CA VAL A 120 -2.10 7.82 3.81
C VAL A 120 -0.77 8.51 4.16
N ALA A 121 0.27 8.29 3.35
CA ALA A 121 1.59 8.88 3.55
C ALA A 121 1.58 10.40 3.59
N ARG A 122 0.76 11.05 2.77
CA ARG A 122 0.58 12.50 2.76
C ARG A 122 0.28 13.07 4.16
N TYR A 123 -0.62 12.43 4.91
CA TYR A 123 -0.95 12.89 6.27
C TYR A 123 0.26 12.84 7.20
N ALA A 124 1.08 11.81 7.10
CA ALA A 124 2.28 11.66 7.89
C ALA A 124 3.35 12.70 7.51
N ILE A 125 3.62 12.88 6.21
CA ILE A 125 4.59 13.84 5.70
C ILE A 125 4.20 15.26 6.11
N GLU A 126 2.97 15.68 5.85
CA GLU A 126 2.49 17.01 6.24
C GLU A 126 2.54 17.23 7.76
N HIS A 127 2.27 16.17 8.53
CA HIS A 127 2.29 16.26 9.99
C HIS A 127 3.70 16.35 10.57
N TRP A 128 4.63 15.50 10.11
CA TRP A 128 5.97 15.40 10.69
C TRP A 128 6.98 16.33 10.01
N CYS A 129 6.90 16.48 8.69
CA CYS A 129 7.87 17.26 7.93
C CYS A 129 7.44 18.70 7.69
N ARG A 130 6.14 19.02 7.84
CA ARG A 130 5.55 20.35 7.54
C ARG A 130 5.84 20.79 6.11
N ILE A 131 5.87 19.86 5.16
CA ILE A 131 6.04 20.10 3.72
C ILE A 131 4.70 19.89 3.03
N PRO A 132 4.22 20.84 2.21
CA PRO A 132 3.04 20.63 1.37
C PRO A 132 3.20 19.40 0.49
N THR A 133 2.23 18.49 0.55
CA THR A 133 2.30 17.20 -0.14
C THR A 133 1.06 16.99 -0.97
N GLU A 134 1.24 16.77 -2.27
CA GLU A 134 0.18 16.38 -3.21
C GLU A 134 0.26 14.88 -3.50
N VAL A 135 -0.87 14.26 -3.82
CA VAL A 135 -0.91 12.88 -4.29
C VAL A 135 -1.64 12.87 -5.62
N GLU A 136 -0.96 12.40 -6.64
CA GLU A 136 -1.44 12.41 -8.01
C GLU A 136 -1.52 10.99 -8.56
N LEU A 137 -2.56 10.71 -9.32
CA LEU A 137 -2.59 9.50 -10.14
C LEU A 137 -1.55 9.64 -11.24
N ALA A 138 -0.66 8.66 -11.36
CA ALA A 138 0.51 8.76 -12.23
C ALA A 138 0.14 9.01 -13.71
N HIS A 139 -0.95 8.39 -14.18
CA HIS A 139 -1.47 8.60 -15.53
C HIS A 139 -2.03 10.00 -15.79
N GLU A 140 -2.48 10.74 -14.75
CA GLU A 140 -2.96 12.12 -14.86
C GLU A 140 -1.83 13.14 -14.67
N PHE A 141 -0.84 12.82 -13.82
CA PHE A 141 0.24 13.71 -13.42
C PHE A 141 0.92 14.39 -14.61
N ARG A 142 1.38 13.64 -15.58
CA ARG A 142 2.14 14.20 -16.70
C ARG A 142 1.29 15.02 -17.68
N TYR A 143 -0.02 14.69 -17.82
CA TYR A 143 -0.92 15.38 -18.74
C TYR A 143 -1.50 16.66 -18.17
N ARG A 144 -1.50 16.77 -16.84
CA ARG A 144 -1.95 17.97 -16.12
C ARG A 144 -0.98 19.16 -16.25
N ASP A 145 0.24 18.93 -16.76
CA ASP A 145 1.32 19.92 -16.78
C ASP A 145 1.64 20.43 -15.37
N PRO A 146 2.12 19.54 -14.47
CA PRO A 146 2.32 19.85 -13.05
C PRO A 146 3.43 20.87 -12.85
N ILE A 147 3.27 21.74 -11.84
CA ILE A 147 4.33 22.68 -11.43
C ILE A 147 5.38 21.88 -10.65
N VAL A 148 6.50 21.61 -11.29
CA VAL A 148 7.63 20.85 -10.76
C VAL A 148 8.92 21.64 -10.97
N ASP A 149 9.76 21.67 -9.97
CA ASP A 149 11.05 22.35 -10.01
C ASP A 149 12.13 21.57 -9.22
N LYS A 150 13.32 22.13 -9.12
CA LYS A 150 14.47 21.52 -8.41
C LYS A 150 14.28 21.38 -6.90
N GLN A 151 13.31 22.06 -6.30
CA GLN A 151 12.96 21.97 -4.88
C GLN A 151 11.76 21.04 -4.66
N THR A 152 11.20 20.47 -5.73
CA THR A 152 10.15 19.45 -5.67
C THR A 152 10.79 18.08 -5.53
N LEU A 153 10.38 17.32 -4.53
CA LEU A 153 10.68 15.90 -4.40
C LEU A 153 9.48 15.09 -4.90
N VAL A 154 9.70 14.25 -5.88
CA VAL A 154 8.68 13.29 -6.34
C VAL A 154 8.91 11.94 -5.68
N VAL A 155 7.88 11.36 -5.09
CA VAL A 155 7.91 10.02 -4.50
C VAL A 155 7.05 9.11 -5.36
N ALA A 156 7.68 8.19 -6.08
CA ALA A 156 7.00 7.21 -6.92
C ALA A 156 6.76 5.93 -6.12
N VAL A 157 5.49 5.49 -6.00
CA VAL A 157 5.15 4.29 -5.23
C VAL A 157 4.64 3.21 -6.18
N SER A 158 5.29 2.04 -6.17
CA SER A 158 4.90 0.89 -7.01
C SER A 158 5.34 -0.42 -6.36
N GLN A 159 4.47 -1.42 -6.31
CA GLN A 159 4.83 -2.76 -5.83
C GLN A 159 5.77 -3.45 -6.82
N SER A 160 5.37 -3.54 -8.10
CA SER A 160 6.13 -4.22 -9.15
C SER A 160 7.34 -3.43 -9.65
N GLY A 161 7.28 -2.09 -9.56
CA GLY A 161 8.25 -1.20 -10.19
C GLY A 161 8.20 -1.19 -11.72
N GLU A 162 7.16 -1.81 -12.31
CA GLU A 162 6.96 -1.92 -13.77
C GLU A 162 5.66 -1.26 -14.25
N THR A 163 4.95 -0.54 -13.39
CA THR A 163 3.73 0.19 -13.77
C THR A 163 4.10 1.30 -14.75
N MET A 164 3.68 1.16 -16.01
CA MET A 164 4.10 2.05 -17.10
C MET A 164 3.74 3.51 -16.82
N ASP A 165 2.53 3.79 -16.39
CA ASP A 165 2.12 5.16 -16.06
C ASP A 165 3.00 5.80 -14.98
N THR A 166 3.36 5.03 -13.95
CA THR A 166 4.23 5.52 -12.86
C THR A 166 5.66 5.74 -13.38
N LEU A 167 6.17 4.85 -14.24
CA LEU A 167 7.47 5.01 -14.88
C LEU A 167 7.52 6.28 -15.74
N MET A 168 6.48 6.53 -16.53
CA MET A 168 6.40 7.73 -17.36
C MET A 168 6.27 9.01 -16.51
N ALA A 169 5.58 8.95 -15.36
CA ALA A 169 5.54 10.06 -14.41
C ALA A 169 6.92 10.35 -13.81
N VAL A 170 7.71 9.32 -13.48
CA VAL A 170 9.09 9.45 -13.01
C VAL A 170 9.96 10.15 -14.06
N ARG A 171 9.89 9.71 -15.33
CA ARG A 171 10.64 10.34 -16.43
C ARG A 171 10.26 11.81 -16.58
N HIS A 172 8.97 12.10 -16.62
CA HIS A 172 8.47 13.47 -16.73
C HIS A 172 8.96 14.37 -15.60
N ALA A 173 8.89 13.90 -14.34
CA ALA A 173 9.36 14.64 -13.17
C ALA A 173 10.88 14.97 -13.27
N ARG A 174 11.69 14.00 -13.69
CA ARG A 174 13.14 14.19 -13.87
C ARG A 174 13.48 15.15 -15.00
N GLU A 175 12.76 15.10 -16.12
CA GLU A 175 12.89 16.05 -17.23
C GLU A 175 12.61 17.50 -16.78
N GLN A 176 11.67 17.67 -15.83
CA GLN A 176 11.38 18.98 -15.22
C GLN A 176 12.37 19.38 -14.11
N GLY A 177 13.35 18.52 -13.79
CA GLY A 177 14.42 18.79 -12.85
C GLY A 177 14.14 18.41 -11.40
N ALA A 178 13.02 17.76 -11.09
CA ALA A 178 12.74 17.22 -9.76
C ALA A 178 13.66 16.03 -9.45
N LYS A 179 13.90 15.81 -8.15
CA LYS A 179 14.47 14.56 -7.67
C LYS A 179 13.38 13.54 -7.39
N VAL A 180 13.67 12.27 -7.68
CA VAL A 180 12.73 11.18 -7.54
C VAL A 180 13.24 10.13 -6.56
N ILE A 181 12.44 9.81 -5.54
CA ILE A 181 12.63 8.65 -4.68
C ILE A 181 11.55 7.62 -5.06
N ALA A 182 11.96 6.38 -5.33
CA ALA A 182 11.03 5.28 -5.53
C ALA A 182 10.82 4.51 -4.22
N ILE A 183 9.56 4.22 -3.87
CA ILE A 183 9.20 3.21 -2.87
C ILE A 183 8.72 1.99 -3.65
N CYS A 184 9.49 0.90 -3.62
CA CYS A 184 9.25 -0.25 -4.47
C CYS A 184 9.51 -1.57 -3.73
N ASN A 185 8.84 -2.66 -4.16
CA ASN A 185 9.10 -3.98 -3.59
C ASN A 185 10.05 -4.83 -4.46
N THR A 186 9.98 -4.67 -5.78
CA THR A 186 10.76 -5.49 -6.71
C THR A 186 12.11 -4.85 -7.01
N VAL A 187 13.18 -5.51 -6.52
CA VAL A 187 14.56 -5.07 -6.77
C VAL A 187 14.90 -5.20 -8.26
N GLY A 188 15.58 -4.18 -8.80
CA GLY A 188 16.05 -4.19 -10.19
C GLY A 188 14.98 -3.90 -11.24
N SER A 189 13.75 -3.56 -10.85
CA SER A 189 12.68 -3.17 -11.77
C SER A 189 12.90 -1.78 -12.37
N SER A 190 12.11 -1.42 -13.37
CA SER A 190 12.33 -0.22 -14.20
C SER A 190 12.25 1.09 -13.43
N ILE A 191 11.24 1.26 -12.56
CA ILE A 191 11.08 2.50 -11.77
C ILE A 191 12.28 2.73 -10.84
N PRO A 192 12.75 1.75 -10.04
CA PRO A 192 13.97 1.88 -9.24
C PRO A 192 15.22 2.26 -10.04
N ARG A 193 15.39 1.73 -11.23
CA ARG A 193 16.55 2.06 -12.09
C ARG A 193 16.55 3.50 -12.59
N GLU A 194 15.38 4.08 -12.75
CA GLU A 194 15.22 5.45 -13.24
C GLU A 194 15.07 6.49 -12.13
N ALA A 195 14.83 6.07 -10.89
CA ALA A 195 14.78 6.97 -9.73
C ALA A 195 16.20 7.44 -9.30
N ASP A 196 16.26 8.58 -8.63
CA ASP A 196 17.52 9.08 -8.04
C ASP A 196 17.90 8.30 -6.77
N ALA A 197 16.91 7.77 -6.04
CA ALA A 197 17.10 6.86 -4.90
C ALA A 197 15.91 5.92 -4.75
N VAL A 198 16.12 4.84 -4.01
CA VAL A 198 15.11 3.80 -3.81
C VAL A 198 15.03 3.42 -2.34
N LEU A 199 13.81 3.30 -1.85
CA LEU A 199 13.47 2.70 -0.56
C LEU A 199 12.68 1.41 -0.82
N TYR A 200 13.34 0.27 -0.70
CA TYR A 200 12.68 -1.03 -0.90
C TYR A 200 11.83 -1.43 0.30
N THR A 201 10.66 -2.00 0.04
CA THR A 201 9.75 -2.46 1.11
C THR A 201 10.13 -3.82 1.68
N TYR A 202 10.87 -4.63 0.93
CA TYR A 202 11.26 -5.99 1.31
C TYR A 202 10.10 -6.88 1.79
N ALA A 203 8.89 -6.64 1.29
CA ALA A 203 7.69 -7.40 1.67
C ALA A 203 7.67 -8.85 1.15
N GLY A 204 8.75 -9.27 0.48
CA GLY A 204 8.80 -10.54 -0.23
C GLY A 204 7.89 -10.57 -1.48
N PRO A 205 7.82 -11.71 -2.18
CA PRO A 205 6.98 -11.82 -3.38
C PRO A 205 5.50 -11.71 -3.02
N GLU A 206 4.76 -10.92 -3.80
CA GLU A 206 3.30 -10.81 -3.76
C GLU A 206 2.75 -11.31 -5.09
N ILE A 207 2.10 -12.49 -5.07
CA ILE A 207 1.70 -13.26 -6.25
C ILE A 207 0.25 -12.98 -6.65
N ALA A 208 -0.64 -12.85 -5.66
CA ALA A 208 -2.03 -12.47 -5.91
C ALA A 208 -2.09 -11.13 -6.64
N VAL A 209 -2.98 -11.02 -7.61
CA VAL A 209 -3.11 -9.80 -8.44
C VAL A 209 -3.50 -8.61 -7.58
N ALA A 210 -4.51 -8.76 -6.72
CA ALA A 210 -4.90 -7.72 -5.77
C ALA A 210 -3.83 -7.56 -4.68
N SER A 211 -3.34 -6.34 -4.49
CA SER A 211 -2.30 -6.04 -3.51
C SER A 211 -2.84 -6.09 -2.07
N THR A 212 -2.07 -6.66 -1.15
CA THR A 212 -2.40 -6.77 0.28
C THR A 212 -1.22 -6.33 1.15
N LYS A 213 -0.23 -7.20 1.38
CA LYS A 213 0.94 -6.91 2.21
C LYS A 213 1.80 -5.77 1.66
N ALA A 214 1.86 -5.62 0.33
CA ALA A 214 2.61 -4.53 -0.27
C ALA A 214 2.01 -3.16 0.07
N PHE A 215 0.68 -3.03 0.19
CA PHE A 215 0.04 -1.80 0.63
C PHE A 215 0.52 -1.36 2.02
N ILE A 216 0.47 -2.28 3.00
CA ILE A 216 0.92 -2.01 4.37
C ILE A 216 2.41 -1.66 4.39
N SER A 217 3.24 -2.41 3.66
CA SER A 217 4.68 -2.16 3.58
C SER A 217 5.01 -0.82 2.90
N GLN A 218 4.24 -0.41 1.90
CA GLN A 218 4.37 0.91 1.26
C GLN A 218 4.07 2.05 2.25
N ILE A 219 3.04 1.91 3.09
CA ILE A 219 2.74 2.89 4.14
C ILE A 219 3.88 2.96 5.14
N VAL A 220 4.39 1.81 5.62
CA VAL A 220 5.52 1.76 6.56
C VAL A 220 6.77 2.41 5.95
N ALA A 221 7.12 2.08 4.72
CA ALA A 221 8.26 2.69 4.02
C ALA A 221 8.08 4.20 3.84
N ALA A 222 6.88 4.66 3.49
CA ALA A 222 6.58 6.08 3.38
C ALA A 222 6.66 6.80 4.73
N TYR A 223 6.28 6.15 5.84
CA TYR A 223 6.44 6.69 7.19
C TYR A 223 7.92 6.79 7.58
N LEU A 224 8.73 5.78 7.26
CA LEU A 224 10.18 5.84 7.46
C LEU A 224 10.81 7.01 6.68
N LEU A 225 10.42 7.19 5.41
CA LEU A 225 10.84 8.33 4.61
C LEU A 225 10.42 9.67 5.24
N ALA A 226 9.19 9.77 5.72
CA ALA A 226 8.68 10.98 6.37
C ALA A 226 9.44 11.30 7.67
N LEU A 227 9.69 10.29 8.51
CA LEU A 227 10.47 10.44 9.74
C LEU A 227 11.92 10.84 9.45
N TYR A 228 12.54 10.23 8.44
CA TYR A 228 13.89 10.57 8.00
C TYR A 228 13.97 12.03 7.50
N LEU A 229 13.02 12.46 6.67
CA LEU A 229 12.91 13.85 6.25
C LEU A 229 12.73 14.80 7.44
N ALA A 230 11.89 14.44 8.41
CA ALA A 230 11.67 15.24 9.61
C ALA A 230 12.95 15.33 10.47
N GLN A 231 13.71 14.23 10.59
CA GLN A 231 15.01 14.17 11.26
C GLN A 231 16.03 15.07 10.58
N VAL A 232 16.26 14.91 9.27
CA VAL A 232 17.22 15.68 8.48
C VAL A 232 16.90 17.17 8.52
N ARG A 233 15.63 17.54 8.53
CA ARG A 233 15.16 18.94 8.55
C ARG A 233 15.06 19.54 9.95
N GLY A 234 15.17 18.73 11.00
CA GLY A 234 15.03 19.18 12.38
C GLY A 234 13.57 19.58 12.75
N ASN A 235 12.58 18.98 12.08
CA ASN A 235 11.16 19.26 12.36
C ASN A 235 10.61 18.46 13.55
N MET A 236 11.30 17.39 13.93
CA MET A 236 10.98 16.56 15.11
C MET A 236 12.23 16.34 15.95
N PHE A 237 12.06 16.27 17.26
CA PHE A 237 13.12 15.89 18.18
C PHE A 237 13.38 14.37 18.13
N ALA A 238 14.59 13.96 18.47
CA ALA A 238 14.99 12.54 18.42
C ALA A 238 14.11 11.62 19.26
N ASP A 239 13.62 12.07 20.42
CA ASP A 239 12.70 11.31 21.28
C ASP A 239 11.30 11.18 20.69
N GLU A 240 10.81 12.18 19.98
CA GLU A 240 9.53 12.10 19.26
C GLU A 240 9.62 11.07 18.13
N ILE A 241 10.73 11.07 17.39
CA ILE A 241 10.99 10.09 16.33
C ILE A 241 11.06 8.68 16.92
N ARG A 242 11.82 8.50 18.02
CA ARG A 242 11.90 7.20 18.71
C ARG A 242 10.53 6.71 19.21
N GLY A 243 9.67 7.60 19.67
CA GLY A 243 8.29 7.27 20.07
C GLY A 243 7.48 6.71 18.90
N VAL A 244 7.55 7.34 17.73
CA VAL A 244 6.85 6.86 16.52
C VAL A 244 7.44 5.55 16.01
N VAL A 245 8.76 5.41 16.04
CA VAL A 245 9.47 4.17 15.68
C VAL A 245 9.04 3.01 16.59
N ALA A 246 8.96 3.24 17.89
CA ALA A 246 8.48 2.22 18.83
C ALA A 246 7.06 1.75 18.51
N GLU A 247 6.16 2.68 18.16
CA GLU A 247 4.81 2.32 17.71
C GLU A 247 4.82 1.50 16.41
N LEU A 248 5.69 1.82 15.44
CA LEU A 248 5.85 1.02 14.23
C LEU A 248 6.38 -0.39 14.52
N GLN A 249 7.30 -0.52 15.48
CA GLN A 249 7.86 -1.81 15.90
C GLN A 249 6.83 -2.70 16.63
N GLU A 250 5.78 -2.12 17.22
CA GLU A 250 4.66 -2.87 17.80
C GLU A 250 3.64 -3.36 16.76
N MET A 251 3.63 -2.81 15.54
CA MET A 251 2.63 -3.15 14.52
C MET A 251 2.59 -4.64 14.16
N PRO A 252 3.72 -5.37 14.01
CA PRO A 252 3.68 -6.79 13.70
C PRO A 252 2.86 -7.62 14.70
N GLU A 253 2.99 -7.34 16.00
CA GLU A 253 2.23 -8.04 17.04
C GLU A 253 0.76 -7.66 17.04
N LYS A 254 0.45 -6.37 16.83
CA LYS A 254 -0.92 -5.88 16.70
C LYS A 254 -1.62 -6.46 15.46
N LEU A 255 -0.91 -6.57 14.34
CA LEU A 255 -1.41 -7.22 13.13
C LEU A 255 -1.67 -8.71 13.35
N GLN A 256 -0.76 -9.41 14.06
CA GLN A 256 -0.95 -10.82 14.39
C GLN A 256 -2.20 -11.02 15.26
N THR A 257 -2.37 -10.20 16.29
CA THR A 257 -3.58 -10.25 17.16
C THR A 257 -4.88 -10.10 16.34
N LEU A 258 -4.86 -9.23 15.33
CA LEU A 258 -6.01 -9.03 14.46
C LEU A 258 -6.26 -10.24 13.54
N LEU A 259 -5.20 -10.84 13.01
CA LEU A 259 -5.28 -12.02 12.16
C LEU A 259 -5.75 -13.26 12.93
N ASP A 260 -5.38 -13.39 14.20
CA ASP A 260 -5.85 -14.47 15.08
C ASP A 260 -7.38 -14.41 15.30
N GLY A 261 -8.00 -13.23 15.16
CA GLY A 261 -9.45 -13.02 15.22
C GLY A 261 -10.16 -12.97 13.86
N ALA A 262 -9.52 -13.41 12.77
CA ALA A 262 -10.01 -13.24 11.40
C ALA A 262 -11.32 -14.00 11.09
N ASP A 263 -11.64 -15.05 11.84
CA ASP A 263 -12.78 -15.94 11.53
C ASP A 263 -14.14 -15.21 11.59
N GLU A 264 -14.32 -14.27 12.54
CA GLU A 264 -15.55 -13.46 12.61
C GLU A 264 -15.71 -12.57 11.37
N ILE A 265 -14.60 -12.05 10.85
CA ILE A 265 -14.60 -11.20 9.65
C ILE A 265 -14.87 -12.06 8.40
N LYS A 266 -14.33 -13.27 8.34
CA LYS A 266 -14.60 -14.25 7.27
C LYS A 266 -16.08 -14.60 7.24
N GLN A 267 -16.66 -14.93 8.40
CA GLN A 267 -18.10 -15.23 8.50
C GLN A 267 -18.96 -14.06 8.03
N LEU A 268 -18.63 -12.83 8.44
CA LEU A 268 -19.32 -11.63 7.97
C LEU A 268 -19.22 -11.48 6.44
N GLY A 269 -18.09 -11.83 5.83
CA GLY A 269 -17.91 -11.83 4.39
C GLY A 269 -18.82 -12.87 3.69
N GLU A 270 -18.96 -14.05 4.26
CA GLU A 270 -19.86 -15.09 3.76
C GLU A 270 -21.32 -14.65 3.85
N ASP A 271 -21.74 -14.10 4.99
CA ASP A 271 -23.10 -13.62 5.23
C ASP A 271 -23.51 -12.50 4.25
N LEU A 272 -22.58 -11.62 3.91
CA LEU A 272 -22.80 -10.48 3.01
C LEU A 272 -22.41 -10.76 1.55
N ALA A 273 -22.05 -12.00 1.21
CA ALA A 273 -21.65 -12.35 -0.16
C ALA A 273 -22.72 -12.06 -1.23
N HIS A 274 -23.98 -11.97 -0.84
CA HIS A 274 -25.09 -11.67 -1.74
C HIS A 274 -25.43 -10.18 -1.85
N ALA A 275 -24.72 -9.29 -1.15
CA ALA A 275 -24.92 -7.87 -1.24
C ALA A 275 -24.78 -7.38 -2.69
N LYS A 276 -25.59 -6.37 -3.08
CA LYS A 276 -25.53 -5.79 -4.43
C LYS A 276 -24.43 -4.74 -4.55
N SER A 277 -24.22 -4.00 -3.48
CA SER A 277 -23.20 -2.96 -3.37
C SER A 277 -22.81 -2.80 -1.90
N VAL A 278 -21.63 -2.19 -1.66
CA VAL A 278 -21.12 -1.90 -0.32
C VAL A 278 -20.54 -0.50 -0.31
N LEU A 279 -20.84 0.29 0.69
CA LEU A 279 -20.26 1.62 0.88
C LEU A 279 -19.21 1.59 2.00
N PHE A 280 -18.19 2.43 1.84
CA PHE A 280 -17.11 2.55 2.81
C PHE A 280 -16.93 4.03 3.19
N LEU A 281 -16.94 4.32 4.48
CA LEU A 281 -16.84 5.66 5.01
C LEU A 281 -15.61 5.81 5.89
N GLY A 282 -14.87 6.89 5.70
CA GLY A 282 -13.74 7.23 6.55
C GLY A 282 -13.52 8.73 6.65
N ARG A 283 -12.82 9.16 7.69
CA ARG A 283 -12.34 10.55 7.83
C ARG A 283 -10.85 10.55 8.07
N HIS A 284 -10.17 11.64 7.66
CA HIS A 284 -8.74 11.79 7.83
C HIS A 284 -8.03 10.57 7.21
N VAL A 285 -7.09 9.89 7.90
CA VAL A 285 -6.42 8.69 7.40
C VAL A 285 -7.36 7.50 7.14
N GLY A 286 -8.55 7.49 7.71
CA GLY A 286 -9.58 6.48 7.43
C GLY A 286 -10.23 6.64 6.05
N PHE A 287 -10.14 7.80 5.41
CA PHE A 287 -10.70 7.99 4.06
C PHE A 287 -9.95 7.19 2.99
N PRO A 288 -8.61 7.28 2.85
CA PRO A 288 -7.90 6.41 1.92
C PRO A 288 -8.04 4.91 2.25
N VAL A 289 -8.23 4.53 3.51
CA VAL A 289 -8.55 3.15 3.90
C VAL A 289 -9.93 2.73 3.36
N ALA A 290 -10.92 3.61 3.43
CA ALA A 290 -12.24 3.37 2.85
C ALA A 290 -12.17 3.18 1.31
N LEU A 291 -11.34 3.98 0.63
CA LEU A 291 -11.10 3.84 -0.81
C LEU A 291 -10.44 2.49 -1.15
N GLU A 292 -9.45 2.08 -0.35
CA GLU A 292 -8.76 0.80 -0.52
C GLU A 292 -9.70 -0.39 -0.29
N GLY A 293 -10.54 -0.36 0.75
CA GLY A 293 -11.55 -1.40 0.99
C GLY A 293 -12.54 -1.54 -0.17
N ALA A 294 -13.01 -0.42 -0.70
CA ALA A 294 -13.87 -0.40 -1.87
C ALA A 294 -13.17 -0.95 -3.12
N LEU A 295 -11.88 -0.65 -3.30
CA LEU A 295 -11.09 -1.17 -4.40
C LEU A 295 -10.94 -2.69 -4.30
N LYS A 296 -10.59 -3.22 -3.15
CA LYS A 296 -10.42 -4.68 -2.94
C LYS A 296 -11.70 -5.44 -3.30
N LEU A 297 -12.86 -4.96 -2.88
CA LEU A 297 -14.14 -5.60 -3.23
C LEU A 297 -14.44 -5.56 -4.73
N LYS A 298 -14.13 -4.45 -5.40
CA LYS A 298 -14.26 -4.35 -6.86
C LYS A 298 -13.36 -5.36 -7.58
N GLU A 299 -12.10 -5.46 -7.15
CA GLU A 299 -11.09 -6.30 -7.79
C GLU A 299 -11.38 -7.79 -7.67
N VAL A 300 -11.68 -8.29 -6.46
CA VAL A 300 -11.74 -9.72 -6.20
C VAL A 300 -13.17 -10.29 -6.17
N ALA A 301 -14.15 -9.50 -5.75
CA ALA A 301 -15.54 -9.92 -5.61
C ALA A 301 -16.46 -9.42 -6.71
N TYR A 302 -15.98 -8.53 -7.59
CA TYR A 302 -16.74 -7.88 -8.66
C TYR A 302 -18.02 -7.19 -8.15
N LEU A 303 -17.94 -6.66 -6.94
CA LEU A 303 -19.00 -5.91 -6.29
C LEU A 303 -18.84 -4.42 -6.56
N HIS A 304 -19.93 -3.74 -6.95
CA HIS A 304 -19.93 -2.30 -6.98
C HIS A 304 -19.75 -1.76 -5.56
N SER A 305 -18.67 -1.04 -5.34
CA SER A 305 -18.31 -0.51 -4.02
C SER A 305 -17.69 0.86 -4.15
N GLU A 306 -18.06 1.75 -3.25
CA GLU A 306 -17.53 3.11 -3.23
C GLU A 306 -17.04 3.50 -1.84
N GLY A 307 -15.90 4.22 -1.83
CA GLY A 307 -15.34 4.84 -0.63
C GLY A 307 -15.59 6.34 -0.63
N PHE A 308 -16.04 6.87 0.51
CA PHE A 308 -16.30 8.31 0.66
C PHE A 308 -15.59 8.88 1.87
N ALA A 309 -15.16 10.13 1.74
CA ALA A 309 -14.93 10.94 2.92
C ALA A 309 -16.26 11.08 3.68
N ALA A 310 -16.35 10.57 4.91
CA ALA A 310 -17.63 10.48 5.61
C ALA A 310 -18.32 11.85 5.82
N GLY A 311 -17.57 12.96 5.80
CA GLY A 311 -18.13 14.30 5.81
C GLY A 311 -18.85 14.67 4.52
N GLU A 312 -18.43 14.12 3.38
CA GLU A 312 -19.00 14.37 2.07
C GLU A 312 -20.34 13.64 1.84
N LEU A 313 -20.64 12.65 2.69
CA LEU A 313 -21.86 11.85 2.59
C LEU A 313 -23.13 12.71 2.43
N LYS A 314 -23.22 13.80 3.19
CA LYS A 314 -24.39 14.72 3.18
C LYS A 314 -24.53 15.54 1.88
N HIS A 315 -23.48 15.60 1.07
CA HIS A 315 -23.43 16.41 -0.15
C HIS A 315 -23.78 15.63 -1.42
N GLY A 316 -24.51 14.53 -1.26
CA GLY A 316 -25.04 13.73 -2.38
C GLY A 316 -25.04 12.24 -2.09
N PRO A 317 -23.90 11.60 -1.76
CA PRO A 317 -23.79 10.13 -1.65
C PRO A 317 -24.76 9.47 -0.68
N ILE A 318 -25.26 10.20 0.31
CA ILE A 318 -26.27 9.71 1.27
C ILE A 318 -27.57 9.23 0.59
N ALA A 319 -27.84 9.70 -0.63
CA ALA A 319 -28.98 9.27 -1.43
C ALA A 319 -28.88 7.79 -1.87
N LEU A 320 -27.69 7.20 -1.83
CA LEU A 320 -27.46 5.78 -2.13
C LEU A 320 -27.78 4.86 -0.94
N VAL A 321 -27.92 5.42 0.26
CA VAL A 321 -28.17 4.64 1.47
C VAL A 321 -29.63 4.23 1.53
N GLU A 322 -29.88 2.93 1.45
CA GLU A 322 -31.21 2.33 1.54
C GLU A 322 -31.25 1.25 2.64
N GLU A 323 -32.43 0.74 2.93
CA GLU A 323 -32.60 -0.31 3.95
C GLU A 323 -31.85 -1.59 3.55
N GLY A 324 -31.06 -2.12 4.49
CA GLY A 324 -30.23 -3.31 4.29
C GLY A 324 -28.91 -3.06 3.55
N GLN A 325 -28.61 -1.84 3.13
CA GLN A 325 -27.35 -1.49 2.47
C GLN A 325 -26.16 -1.67 3.43
N PRO A 326 -25.18 -2.53 3.15
CA PRO A 326 -23.97 -2.63 3.97
C PRO A 326 -23.10 -1.38 3.86
N VAL A 327 -22.75 -0.79 5.01
CA VAL A 327 -21.90 0.40 5.10
C VAL A 327 -20.80 0.15 6.12
N PHE A 328 -19.56 0.06 5.63
CA PHE A 328 -18.37 0.04 6.48
C PHE A 328 -18.02 1.44 6.94
N VAL A 329 -17.69 1.59 8.22
CA VAL A 329 -17.25 2.86 8.78
C VAL A 329 -15.94 2.67 9.54
N ILE A 330 -14.88 3.34 9.09
CA ILE A 330 -13.57 3.34 9.74
C ILE A 330 -13.58 4.44 10.81
N VAL A 331 -13.62 4.04 12.07
CA VAL A 331 -13.71 4.97 13.21
C VAL A 331 -12.31 5.33 13.69
N PRO A 332 -11.96 6.62 13.72
CA PRO A 332 -10.67 7.07 14.24
C PRO A 332 -10.58 6.85 15.73
N SER A 333 -9.36 6.67 16.25
CA SER A 333 -9.08 6.56 17.67
C SER A 333 -9.73 7.71 18.48
N LYS A 334 -10.23 7.43 19.67
CA LYS A 334 -10.69 8.46 20.63
C LYS A 334 -9.59 9.47 20.99
N ARG A 335 -8.32 9.09 20.83
CA ARG A 335 -7.16 9.97 21.02
C ARG A 335 -6.91 10.92 19.86
N SER A 336 -7.72 10.83 18.79
CA SER A 336 -7.63 11.69 17.61
C SER A 336 -7.91 13.14 17.96
N ARG A 337 -7.21 14.06 17.30
CA ARG A 337 -7.42 15.49 17.47
C ARG A 337 -8.79 15.94 16.93
N HIS A 338 -9.28 17.09 17.41
CA HIS A 338 -10.44 17.82 16.85
C HIS A 338 -11.79 17.09 16.95
N ASN A 339 -11.99 16.23 17.94
CA ASN A 339 -13.25 15.47 18.12
C ASN A 339 -13.63 14.64 16.85
N LEU A 340 -12.62 14.17 16.11
CA LEU A 340 -12.83 13.46 14.87
C LEU A 340 -13.65 12.17 15.09
N HIS A 341 -13.40 11.47 16.19
CA HIS A 341 -14.17 10.29 16.61
C HIS A 341 -15.67 10.59 16.69
N ALA A 342 -16.08 11.58 17.48
CA ALA A 342 -17.49 11.95 17.63
C ALA A 342 -18.16 12.35 16.30
N LYS A 343 -17.38 12.95 15.37
CA LYS A 343 -17.89 13.26 14.03
C LYS A 343 -18.18 12.01 13.21
N VAL A 344 -17.38 10.96 13.35
CA VAL A 344 -17.60 9.70 12.66
C VAL A 344 -18.76 8.93 13.31
N VAL A 345 -18.87 8.92 14.63
CA VAL A 345 -20.05 8.36 15.34
C VAL A 345 -21.35 9.01 14.83
N SER A 346 -21.36 10.32 14.64
CA SER A 346 -22.52 11.01 14.02
C SER A 346 -22.81 10.52 12.60
N ASN A 347 -21.76 10.21 11.80
CA ASN A 347 -22.00 9.65 10.46
C ASN A 347 -22.57 8.22 10.52
N ILE A 348 -22.17 7.39 11.50
CA ILE A 348 -22.78 6.07 11.71
C ILE A 348 -24.29 6.22 11.99
N GLN A 349 -24.66 7.13 12.90
CA GLN A 349 -26.06 7.41 13.23
C GLN A 349 -26.87 7.83 11.98
N GLU A 350 -26.28 8.67 11.12
CA GLU A 350 -26.93 9.17 9.90
C GLU A 350 -27.26 8.06 8.89
N VAL A 351 -26.34 7.13 8.65
CA VAL A 351 -26.57 6.01 7.73
C VAL A 351 -27.49 4.96 8.36
N ARG A 352 -27.35 4.68 9.65
CA ARG A 352 -28.24 3.77 10.38
C ARG A 352 -29.68 4.26 10.38
N ALA A 353 -29.92 5.54 10.57
CA ALA A 353 -31.28 6.13 10.53
C ALA A 353 -31.97 5.96 9.19
N ARG A 354 -31.25 5.56 8.14
CA ARG A 354 -31.78 5.24 6.79
C ARG A 354 -31.87 3.76 6.51
N GLY A 355 -31.68 2.92 7.56
CA GLY A 355 -31.80 1.47 7.46
C GLY A 355 -30.53 0.76 6.99
N ALA A 356 -29.38 1.43 6.90
CA ALA A 356 -28.13 0.78 6.55
C ALA A 356 -27.74 -0.31 7.58
N VAL A 357 -27.14 -1.40 7.11
CA VAL A 357 -26.42 -2.36 7.94
C VAL A 357 -25.03 -1.80 8.21
N THR A 358 -24.82 -1.27 9.40
CA THR A 358 -23.59 -0.60 9.79
C THR A 358 -22.55 -1.60 10.30
N ILE A 359 -21.38 -1.63 9.66
CA ILE A 359 -20.23 -2.46 10.02
C ILE A 359 -19.10 -1.50 10.40
N VAL A 360 -18.75 -1.49 11.68
CA VAL A 360 -17.87 -0.48 12.24
C VAL A 360 -16.53 -1.10 12.60
N ILE A 361 -15.44 -0.52 12.09
CA ILE A 361 -14.08 -0.87 12.49
C ILE A 361 -13.65 0.13 13.55
N ALA A 362 -13.44 -0.34 14.79
CA ALA A 362 -13.13 0.50 15.93
C ALA A 362 -12.13 -0.17 16.88
N GLU A 363 -11.41 0.62 17.66
CA GLU A 363 -10.45 0.13 18.66
C GLU A 363 -11.14 -0.71 19.75
N TYR A 364 -10.40 -1.66 20.33
CA TYR A 364 -10.85 -2.38 21.51
C TYR A 364 -11.26 -1.38 22.62
N GLY A 365 -12.39 -1.63 23.25
CA GLY A 365 -12.92 -0.78 24.34
C GLY A 365 -13.61 0.51 23.88
N ASP A 366 -13.81 0.70 22.57
CA ASP A 366 -14.63 1.81 22.08
C ASP A 366 -16.12 1.45 22.14
N GLU A 367 -16.76 1.77 23.25
CA GLU A 367 -18.17 1.47 23.49
C GLU A 367 -19.13 2.50 22.86
N ASP A 368 -18.63 3.67 22.44
CA ASP A 368 -19.49 4.74 21.89
C ASP A 368 -20.11 4.37 20.53
N VAL A 369 -19.54 3.37 19.85
CA VAL A 369 -20.01 2.92 18.55
C VAL A 369 -21.03 1.78 18.63
N VAL A 370 -21.04 1.03 19.73
CA VAL A 370 -21.79 -0.25 19.87
C VAL A 370 -23.28 -0.06 19.67
N GLU A 371 -23.86 0.99 20.25
CA GLU A 371 -25.29 1.28 20.12
C GLU A 371 -25.72 1.51 18.65
N TYR A 372 -24.80 1.97 17.80
CA TYR A 372 -25.10 2.39 16.42
C TYR A 372 -24.60 1.40 15.38
N ALA A 373 -23.90 0.33 15.76
CA ALA A 373 -23.34 -0.68 14.87
C ALA A 373 -24.21 -1.95 14.85
N ASN A 374 -24.41 -2.53 13.68
CA ASN A 374 -24.91 -3.90 13.55
C ASN A 374 -23.80 -4.91 13.79
N HIS A 375 -22.59 -4.59 13.31
CA HIS A 375 -21.38 -5.38 13.50
C HIS A 375 -20.24 -4.48 13.92
N VAL A 376 -19.42 -4.90 14.88
CA VAL A 376 -18.23 -4.17 15.30
C VAL A 376 -17.01 -5.07 15.12
N ILE A 377 -16.12 -4.67 14.23
CA ILE A 377 -14.81 -5.30 14.04
C ILE A 377 -13.82 -4.56 14.93
N ARG A 378 -13.26 -5.27 15.89
CA ARG A 378 -12.32 -4.70 16.86
C ARG A 378 -10.88 -4.77 16.37
N ILE A 379 -10.18 -3.65 16.45
CA ILE A 379 -8.76 -3.54 16.13
C ILE A 379 -7.96 -3.08 17.36
N PRO A 380 -6.68 -3.44 17.48
CA PRO A 380 -5.82 -2.93 18.55
C PRO A 380 -5.71 -1.40 18.55
N ALA A 381 -5.60 -0.81 19.72
CA ALA A 381 -5.43 0.63 19.86
C ALA A 381 -4.07 1.09 19.30
N SER A 382 -4.06 2.23 18.61
CA SER A 382 -2.87 2.82 18.01
C SER A 382 -2.93 4.34 17.96
N ALA A 383 -1.80 5.00 17.68
CA ALA A 383 -1.83 6.42 17.30
C ALA A 383 -2.60 6.62 16.00
N GLY A 384 -3.24 7.77 15.83
CA GLY A 384 -4.14 8.01 14.69
C GLY A 384 -3.50 7.80 13.32
N LEU A 385 -2.21 8.15 13.15
CA LEU A 385 -1.49 7.91 11.90
C LEU A 385 -1.11 6.43 11.69
N MET A 386 -1.07 5.62 12.74
CA MET A 386 -0.79 4.18 12.64
C MET A 386 -2.04 3.36 12.33
N GLN A 387 -3.22 3.91 12.57
CA GLN A 387 -4.48 3.21 12.41
C GLN A 387 -4.72 2.61 11.02
N PRO A 388 -4.29 3.23 9.90
CA PRO A 388 -4.42 2.61 8.56
C PRO A 388 -3.78 1.24 8.45
N LEU A 389 -2.66 0.98 9.14
CA LEU A 389 -1.98 -0.32 9.15
C LEU A 389 -2.85 -1.43 9.73
N LEU A 390 -3.71 -1.10 10.70
CA LEU A 390 -4.60 -2.05 11.37
C LEU A 390 -5.99 -2.09 10.72
N SER A 391 -6.57 -0.95 10.36
CA SER A 391 -7.95 -0.87 9.88
C SER A 391 -8.12 -1.37 8.43
N THR A 392 -7.04 -1.50 7.65
CA THR A 392 -7.10 -2.04 6.30
C THR A 392 -7.24 -3.57 6.29
N VAL A 393 -6.59 -4.26 7.23
CA VAL A 393 -6.53 -5.73 7.23
C VAL A 393 -7.91 -6.38 7.31
N PRO A 394 -8.86 -5.93 8.16
CA PRO A 394 -10.22 -6.43 8.15
C PRO A 394 -10.93 -6.31 6.80
N LEU A 395 -10.66 -5.23 6.06
CA LEU A 395 -11.26 -5.00 4.74
C LEU A 395 -10.71 -5.97 3.68
N GLN A 396 -9.42 -6.30 3.77
CA GLN A 396 -8.79 -7.31 2.92
C GLN A 396 -9.34 -8.72 3.20
N ILE A 397 -9.45 -9.09 4.48
CA ILE A 397 -10.03 -10.38 4.90
C ILE A 397 -11.48 -10.48 4.41
N PHE A 398 -12.28 -9.44 4.64
CA PHE A 398 -13.66 -9.37 4.21
C PHE A 398 -13.82 -9.54 2.69
N ALA A 399 -13.02 -8.79 1.90
CA ALA A 399 -13.07 -8.87 0.44
C ALA A 399 -12.69 -10.27 -0.08
N CYS A 400 -11.67 -10.90 0.52
CA CYS A 400 -11.26 -12.25 0.21
C CYS A 400 -12.38 -13.26 0.51
N ALA A 401 -12.99 -13.18 1.69
CA ALA A 401 -14.08 -14.07 2.12
C ALA A 401 -15.32 -13.91 1.22
N VAL A 402 -15.75 -12.70 0.91
CA VAL A 402 -16.83 -12.44 -0.05
C VAL A 402 -16.57 -13.10 -1.40
N ALA A 403 -15.36 -12.95 -1.94
CA ALA A 403 -14.99 -13.52 -3.22
C ALA A 403 -14.95 -15.05 -3.18
N GLN A 404 -14.42 -15.65 -2.12
CA GLN A 404 -14.41 -17.10 -1.91
C GLN A 404 -15.83 -17.65 -1.79
N ALA A 405 -16.71 -17.02 -1.01
CA ALA A 405 -18.12 -17.41 -0.86
C ALA A 405 -18.90 -17.33 -2.20
N ARG A 406 -18.47 -16.44 -3.10
CA ARG A 406 -18.99 -16.35 -4.47
C ARG A 406 -18.37 -17.36 -5.44
N GLY A 407 -17.41 -18.17 -5.01
CA GLY A 407 -16.69 -19.13 -5.86
C GLY A 407 -15.74 -18.48 -6.87
N LEU A 408 -15.25 -17.26 -6.57
CA LEU A 408 -14.36 -16.50 -7.45
C LEU A 408 -12.90 -16.81 -7.17
N ASN A 409 -12.04 -16.68 -8.19
CA ASN A 409 -10.60 -16.81 -8.04
C ASN A 409 -10.01 -15.49 -7.53
N VAL A 410 -9.64 -15.46 -6.25
CA VAL A 410 -9.08 -14.27 -5.59
C VAL A 410 -7.64 -13.97 -6.01
N ASP A 411 -6.88 -14.98 -6.46
CA ASP A 411 -5.49 -14.82 -6.87
C ASP A 411 -5.36 -14.21 -8.25
N GLN A 412 -6.30 -14.57 -9.16
CA GLN A 412 -6.30 -14.13 -10.54
C GLN A 412 -7.70 -13.64 -10.95
N PRO A 413 -8.12 -12.46 -10.48
CA PRO A 413 -9.39 -11.87 -10.87
C PRO A 413 -9.45 -11.63 -12.39
N ARG A 414 -10.66 -11.76 -12.95
CA ARG A 414 -10.86 -11.51 -14.38
C ARG A 414 -10.47 -10.07 -14.77
N ASN A 415 -9.97 -9.90 -15.98
CA ASN A 415 -9.62 -8.60 -16.59
C ASN A 415 -8.54 -7.81 -15.85
N LEU A 416 -7.84 -8.41 -14.89
CA LEU A 416 -6.74 -7.78 -14.16
C LEU A 416 -5.43 -8.54 -14.39
N ALA A 417 -4.33 -7.82 -14.33
CA ALA A 417 -2.98 -8.35 -14.34
C ALA A 417 -2.20 -7.82 -13.13
N LYS A 418 -1.23 -8.59 -12.63
CA LYS A 418 -0.42 -8.19 -11.47
C LYS A 418 0.33 -6.88 -11.70
N SER A 419 0.77 -6.64 -12.93
CA SER A 419 1.48 -5.42 -13.32
C SER A 419 0.91 -4.90 -14.63
N VAL A 420 0.63 -3.61 -14.70
CA VAL A 420 0.16 -2.91 -15.89
C VAL A 420 1.38 -2.33 -16.61
N THR A 421 1.86 -3.04 -17.61
CA THR A 421 3.10 -2.74 -18.35
C THR A 421 2.86 -2.04 -19.70
N VAL A 422 1.63 -1.63 -19.95
CA VAL A 422 1.18 -0.89 -21.15
C VAL A 422 0.45 0.37 -20.72
N GLU A 423 0.51 1.41 -21.58
CA GLU A 423 -0.30 2.61 -21.46
C GLU A 423 -1.72 2.39 -22.01
#